data_8dbe0b48862a138c0db1c9aae16f2d17
#
_entry.id   8dbe0b48862a138c0db1c9aae16f2d17
#
_cell.length_a   1.000
_cell.length_b   1.000
_cell.length_c   1.000
_cell.angle_alpha   90.00
_cell.angle_beta   90.00
_cell.angle_gamma   90.00
#
_symmetry.space_group_name_H-M   'P 1'
#
loop_
_entity.id
_entity.type
_entity.pdbx_description
1 polymer ?
#
loop_
_entity_poly.entity_id
_entity_poly.type
_entity_poly.pdbx_seq_one_letter_code
_entity_poly.pdbx_strand_id
1 'polypeptide(L)'
;MTSTLDKYEGELNMKKFVCTVCGYIYEGDTIPDACPVCGAKSDKFVEKNENDMSWADEHKVGVAQGVELEILESLRANFIGECTEVGMYLAMSRQADREGFPEVAAAYKRIAFEEADHAAKFAELLGEVVTADTKKNLEMRVDAEHGACQGKKDLATLAKKLNYDAIHDTVHEMCKDEARHGSAFKGLLTRYFQ
;
A
#
# COMPACT_ATOMS: atom_id res chain seq x y z
N MET A 1 -14.27 24.22 -61.00
CA MET A 1 -13.05 23.81 -60.27
C MET A 1 -13.48 23.39 -58.88
N THR A 2 -13.92 22.14 -58.74
CA THR A 2 -14.34 21.53 -57.45
C THR A 2 -13.09 21.01 -56.77
N SER A 3 -12.93 21.45 -55.55
CA SER A 3 -11.77 21.18 -54.69
C SER A 3 -11.64 19.71 -54.33
N THR A 4 -10.45 19.17 -54.50
CA THR A 4 -10.03 17.78 -54.23
C THR A 4 -9.82 17.48 -52.75
N LEU A 5 -10.56 18.13 -51.81
CA LEU A 5 -10.38 18.00 -50.38
C LEU A 5 -11.47 17.14 -49.66
N ASP A 6 -12.48 16.63 -50.38
CA ASP A 6 -13.59 15.87 -49.77
C ASP A 6 -13.46 14.33 -49.87
N LYS A 7 -12.24 13.78 -49.85
CA LYS A 7 -12.02 12.32 -50.01
C LYS A 7 -11.37 11.61 -48.85
N TYR A 8 -11.21 12.22 -47.68
CA TYR A 8 -10.58 11.56 -46.50
C TYR A 8 -11.39 11.67 -45.19
N GLU A 9 -12.71 11.77 -45.28
CA GLU A 9 -13.60 11.67 -44.10
C GLU A 9 -14.31 10.30 -44.09
N GLY A 10 -13.56 9.23 -43.92
CA GLY A 10 -14.10 7.87 -43.84
C GLY A 10 -13.14 6.90 -43.17
N GLU A 11 -12.34 7.34 -42.23
CA GLU A 11 -11.69 6.40 -41.31
C GLU A 11 -12.77 5.84 -40.39
N LEU A 12 -13.24 4.64 -40.73
CA LEU A 12 -14.04 3.78 -39.86
C LEU A 12 -13.30 3.67 -38.52
N ASN A 13 -13.83 4.35 -37.51
CA ASN A 13 -13.34 4.31 -36.13
C ASN A 13 -13.69 2.93 -35.57
N MET A 14 -12.96 1.87 -36.01
CA MET A 14 -13.16 0.50 -35.55
C MET A 14 -12.86 0.43 -34.06
N LYS A 15 -13.79 -0.10 -33.31
CA LYS A 15 -13.64 -0.32 -31.86
C LYS A 15 -12.59 -1.41 -31.63
N LYS A 16 -11.83 -1.25 -30.55
CA LYS A 16 -10.87 -2.24 -30.08
C LYS A 16 -11.42 -2.94 -28.85
N PHE A 17 -11.40 -4.28 -28.87
CA PHE A 17 -11.85 -5.11 -27.77
C PHE A 17 -10.70 -5.97 -27.29
N VAL A 18 -10.45 -5.99 -25.99
CA VAL A 18 -9.37 -6.76 -25.36
C VAL A 18 -9.96 -8.00 -24.70
N CYS A 19 -9.41 -9.17 -25.04
CA CYS A 19 -9.71 -10.39 -24.33
C CYS A 19 -9.06 -10.38 -22.94
N THR A 20 -9.84 -10.41 -21.86
CA THR A 20 -9.36 -10.37 -20.48
C THR A 20 -8.64 -11.65 -20.03
N VAL A 21 -8.69 -12.72 -20.84
CA VAL A 21 -8.03 -13.99 -20.55
C VAL A 21 -6.60 -14.04 -21.08
N CYS A 22 -6.37 -13.58 -22.34
CA CYS A 22 -5.07 -13.70 -22.99
C CYS A 22 -4.47 -12.37 -23.50
N GLY A 23 -5.18 -11.23 -23.34
CA GLY A 23 -4.71 -9.93 -23.78
C GLY A 23 -4.83 -9.67 -25.29
N TYR A 24 -5.40 -10.62 -26.09
CA TYR A 24 -5.57 -10.43 -27.53
C TYR A 24 -6.49 -9.23 -27.82
N ILE A 25 -6.06 -8.36 -28.74
CA ILE A 25 -6.84 -7.18 -29.17
C ILE A 25 -7.52 -7.52 -30.48
N TYR A 26 -8.86 -7.42 -30.49
CA TYR A 26 -9.70 -7.54 -31.67
C TYR A 26 -10.17 -6.16 -32.10
N GLU A 27 -10.09 -5.87 -33.41
CA GLU A 27 -10.57 -4.64 -34.00
C GLU A 27 -11.81 -4.93 -34.86
N GLY A 28 -12.93 -4.28 -34.56
CA GLY A 28 -14.18 -4.49 -35.26
C GLY A 28 -15.32 -3.65 -34.70
N ASP A 29 -16.49 -3.71 -35.34
CA ASP A 29 -17.67 -2.94 -34.92
C ASP A 29 -18.35 -3.54 -33.68
N THR A 30 -18.20 -4.84 -33.44
CA THR A 30 -18.82 -5.59 -32.35
C THR A 30 -17.85 -6.59 -31.75
N ILE A 31 -18.10 -7.00 -30.51
CA ILE A 31 -17.33 -8.02 -29.81
C ILE A 31 -17.42 -9.36 -30.57
N PRO A 32 -16.31 -10.09 -30.81
CA PRO A 32 -16.34 -11.39 -31.47
C PRO A 32 -16.98 -12.46 -30.57
N ASP A 33 -17.59 -13.49 -31.17
CA ASP A 33 -18.24 -14.58 -30.42
C ASP A 33 -17.25 -15.38 -29.56
N ALA A 34 -16.01 -15.49 -30.00
CA ALA A 34 -14.94 -16.15 -29.28
C ALA A 34 -13.56 -15.56 -29.63
N CYS A 35 -12.64 -15.62 -28.71
CA CYS A 35 -11.26 -15.19 -28.91
C CYS A 35 -10.53 -16.15 -29.87
N PRO A 36 -9.96 -15.67 -30.99
CA PRO A 36 -9.27 -16.52 -31.96
C PRO A 36 -7.95 -17.12 -31.41
N VAL A 37 -7.44 -16.58 -30.28
CA VAL A 37 -6.18 -17.05 -29.68
C VAL A 37 -6.42 -18.07 -28.57
N CYS A 38 -7.37 -17.82 -27.66
CA CYS A 38 -7.56 -18.69 -26.48
C CYS A 38 -8.94 -19.34 -26.38
N GLY A 39 -9.85 -19.07 -27.33
CA GLY A 39 -11.21 -19.62 -27.32
C GLY A 39 -12.18 -19.04 -26.29
N ALA A 40 -11.75 -18.04 -25.51
CA ALA A 40 -12.63 -17.39 -24.54
C ALA A 40 -13.85 -16.76 -25.21
N LYS A 41 -15.02 -16.88 -24.58
CA LYS A 41 -16.30 -16.37 -25.11
C LYS A 41 -16.36 -14.84 -25.10
N SER A 42 -17.32 -14.27 -25.81
CA SER A 42 -17.55 -12.83 -25.93
C SER A 42 -17.68 -12.07 -24.60
N ASP A 43 -18.18 -12.72 -23.54
CA ASP A 43 -18.27 -12.16 -22.19
C ASP A 43 -16.90 -11.85 -21.53
N LYS A 44 -15.82 -12.31 -22.14
CA LYS A 44 -14.43 -12.07 -21.72
C LYS A 44 -13.76 -10.95 -22.51
N PHE A 45 -14.48 -10.18 -23.29
CA PHE A 45 -13.96 -9.02 -23.99
C PHE A 45 -14.46 -7.72 -23.35
N VAL A 46 -13.57 -6.73 -23.25
CA VAL A 46 -13.89 -5.37 -22.85
C VAL A 46 -13.51 -4.40 -23.96
N GLU A 47 -14.35 -3.37 -24.18
CA GLU A 47 -14.05 -2.30 -25.14
C GLU A 47 -12.88 -1.48 -24.62
N LYS A 48 -11.82 -1.31 -25.42
CA LYS A 48 -10.66 -0.49 -25.11
C LYS A 48 -10.87 0.91 -25.68
N ASN A 49 -11.07 1.89 -24.80
CA ASN A 49 -11.00 3.30 -25.21
C ASN A 49 -9.54 3.69 -25.43
N GLU A 50 -9.21 4.34 -26.53
CA GLU A 50 -7.84 4.77 -26.85
C GLU A 50 -7.25 5.75 -25.80
N ASN A 51 -8.12 6.40 -25.02
CA ASN A 51 -7.75 7.28 -23.92
C ASN A 51 -7.68 6.58 -22.55
N ASP A 52 -8.04 5.30 -22.48
CA ASP A 52 -8.02 4.52 -21.23
C ASP A 52 -6.83 3.57 -21.27
N MET A 53 -5.73 3.98 -20.64
CA MET A 53 -4.56 3.13 -20.44
C MET A 53 -4.88 2.08 -19.37
N SER A 54 -5.64 1.03 -19.76
CA SER A 54 -5.83 -0.13 -18.88
C SER A 54 -4.56 -1.00 -18.87
N TRP A 55 -4.10 -1.32 -17.68
CA TRP A 55 -2.98 -2.24 -17.50
C TRP A 55 -3.46 -3.69 -17.63
N ALA A 56 -2.61 -4.59 -18.14
CA ALA A 56 -2.92 -6.01 -18.28
C ALA A 56 -3.21 -6.68 -16.94
N ASP A 57 -2.56 -6.19 -15.89
CA ASP A 57 -2.79 -6.56 -14.51
C ASP A 57 -2.42 -5.38 -13.60
N GLU A 58 -3.04 -5.29 -12.44
CA GLU A 58 -2.82 -4.22 -11.48
C GLU A 58 -2.62 -4.80 -10.08
N HIS A 59 -1.71 -4.19 -9.33
CA HIS A 59 -1.55 -4.51 -7.92
C HIS A 59 -2.81 -4.10 -7.14
N LYS A 60 -3.36 -5.03 -6.33
CA LYS A 60 -4.58 -4.81 -5.57
C LYS A 60 -4.32 -4.96 -4.07
N VAL A 61 -4.72 -3.94 -3.32
CA VAL A 61 -4.79 -4.02 -1.86
C VAL A 61 -6.04 -4.78 -1.44
N GLY A 62 -5.92 -5.71 -0.47
CA GLY A 62 -7.05 -6.45 0.07
C GLY A 62 -7.40 -7.72 -0.72
N VAL A 63 -6.43 -8.33 -1.39
CA VAL A 63 -6.64 -9.60 -2.14
C VAL A 63 -7.15 -10.73 -1.25
N ALA A 64 -6.81 -10.71 0.04
CA ALA A 64 -7.26 -11.71 1.02
C ALA A 64 -8.67 -11.44 1.58
N GLN A 65 -9.36 -10.39 1.13
CA GLN A 65 -10.74 -10.15 1.57
C GLN A 65 -11.67 -11.23 1.02
N GLY A 66 -12.35 -11.95 1.93
CA GLY A 66 -13.30 -13.01 1.57
C GLY A 66 -12.70 -14.40 1.42
N VAL A 67 -11.41 -14.60 1.74
CA VAL A 67 -10.82 -15.94 1.86
C VAL A 67 -11.26 -16.65 3.16
N GLU A 68 -10.94 -17.92 3.28
CA GLU A 68 -11.22 -18.73 4.47
C GLU A 68 -10.60 -18.11 5.73
N LEU A 69 -11.34 -18.17 6.84
CA LEU A 69 -10.93 -17.54 8.10
C LEU A 69 -9.56 -18.02 8.58
N GLU A 70 -9.22 -19.30 8.41
CA GLU A 70 -7.93 -19.86 8.79
C GLU A 70 -6.77 -19.18 8.08
N ILE A 71 -6.92 -18.90 6.77
CA ILE A 71 -5.91 -18.17 5.98
C ILE A 71 -5.81 -16.73 6.48
N LEU A 72 -6.95 -16.07 6.69
CA LEU A 72 -7.00 -14.69 7.14
C LEU A 72 -6.33 -14.50 8.51
N GLU A 73 -6.61 -15.40 9.47
CA GLU A 73 -6.00 -15.41 10.80
C GLU A 73 -4.48 -15.65 10.72
N SER A 74 -4.03 -16.55 9.85
CA SER A 74 -2.61 -16.80 9.62
C SER A 74 -1.91 -15.56 9.04
N LEU A 75 -2.51 -14.89 8.06
CA LEU A 75 -1.96 -13.64 7.49
C LEU A 75 -1.85 -12.53 8.54
N ARG A 76 -2.86 -12.37 9.40
CA ARG A 76 -2.84 -11.39 10.51
C ARG A 76 -1.74 -11.71 11.52
N ALA A 77 -1.58 -12.99 11.88
CA ALA A 77 -0.54 -13.43 12.81
C ALA A 77 0.86 -13.16 12.24
N ASN A 78 1.08 -13.47 10.96
CA ASN A 78 2.34 -13.16 10.29
C ASN A 78 2.58 -11.64 10.24
N PHE A 79 1.60 -10.82 9.85
CA PHE A 79 1.72 -9.37 9.87
C PHE A 79 2.19 -8.82 11.22
N ILE A 80 1.59 -9.29 12.32
CA ILE A 80 1.97 -8.89 13.69
C ILE A 80 3.37 -9.40 14.03
N GLY A 81 3.72 -10.62 13.62
CA GLY A 81 5.05 -11.21 13.80
C GLY A 81 6.13 -10.34 13.15
N GLU A 82 6.00 -10.05 11.87
CA GLU A 82 6.95 -9.23 11.12
C GLU A 82 7.10 -7.81 11.71
N CYS A 83 5.98 -7.15 12.06
CA CYS A 83 6.04 -5.85 12.73
C CYS A 83 6.80 -5.91 14.07
N THR A 84 6.66 -7.00 14.81
CA THR A 84 7.36 -7.22 16.08
C THR A 84 8.85 -7.42 15.83
N GLU A 85 9.23 -8.21 14.83
CA GLU A 85 10.62 -8.50 14.46
C GLU A 85 11.36 -7.26 13.99
N VAL A 86 10.72 -6.35 13.28
CA VAL A 86 11.31 -5.04 12.95
C VAL A 86 11.81 -4.31 14.20
N GLY A 87 10.94 -4.15 15.20
CA GLY A 87 11.30 -3.47 16.45
C GLY A 87 12.36 -4.22 17.25
N MET A 88 12.23 -5.54 17.32
CA MET A 88 13.12 -6.43 18.04
C MET A 88 14.55 -6.41 17.44
N TYR A 89 14.68 -6.57 16.13
CA TYR A 89 15.99 -6.57 15.45
C TYR A 89 16.66 -5.20 15.48
N LEU A 90 15.91 -4.11 15.37
CA LEU A 90 16.45 -2.77 15.55
C LEU A 90 16.98 -2.55 16.98
N ALA A 91 16.30 -3.08 18.01
CA ALA A 91 16.78 -3.03 19.39
C ALA A 91 18.03 -3.88 19.59
N MET A 92 18.06 -5.11 19.02
CA MET A 92 19.22 -6.00 19.03
C MET A 92 20.41 -5.39 18.29
N SER A 93 20.18 -4.70 17.18
CA SER A 93 21.22 -3.95 16.46
C SER A 93 21.89 -2.90 17.36
N ARG A 94 21.09 -2.10 18.06
CA ARG A 94 21.63 -1.10 19.01
C ARG A 94 22.41 -1.74 20.16
N GLN A 95 21.98 -2.91 20.63
CA GLN A 95 22.68 -3.64 21.69
C GLN A 95 24.02 -4.18 21.20
N ALA A 96 24.05 -4.80 20.03
CA ALA A 96 25.29 -5.31 19.42
C ALA A 96 26.31 -4.17 19.19
N ASP A 97 25.84 -3.00 18.75
CA ASP A 97 26.70 -1.82 18.56
C ASP A 97 27.31 -1.33 19.89
N ARG A 98 26.50 -1.26 20.96
CA ARG A 98 26.98 -0.91 22.30
C ARG A 98 28.01 -1.89 22.87
N GLU A 99 27.92 -3.17 22.50
CA GLU A 99 28.85 -4.22 22.89
C GLU A 99 30.12 -4.29 22.00
N GLY A 100 30.19 -3.49 20.93
CA GLY A 100 31.33 -3.44 20.03
C GLY A 100 31.31 -4.50 18.93
N PHE A 101 30.12 -4.99 18.52
CA PHE A 101 29.90 -5.93 17.42
C PHE A 101 29.25 -5.25 16.20
N PRO A 102 29.94 -4.32 15.51
CA PRO A 102 29.32 -3.51 14.45
C PRO A 102 28.83 -4.34 13.26
N GLU A 103 29.47 -5.46 12.94
CA GLU A 103 29.02 -6.35 11.85
C GLU A 103 27.70 -7.05 12.20
N VAL A 104 27.53 -7.48 13.46
CA VAL A 104 26.28 -8.06 13.96
C VAL A 104 25.17 -6.99 13.99
N ALA A 105 25.49 -5.78 14.45
CA ALA A 105 24.58 -4.66 14.44
C ALA A 105 24.08 -4.33 13.02
N ALA A 106 24.98 -4.30 12.04
CA ALA A 106 24.65 -4.08 10.65
C ALA A 106 23.77 -5.19 10.07
N ALA A 107 24.03 -6.46 10.41
CA ALA A 107 23.22 -7.59 9.99
C ALA A 107 21.78 -7.50 10.53
N TYR A 108 21.61 -7.27 11.84
CA TYR A 108 20.29 -7.07 12.45
C TYR A 108 19.52 -5.92 11.81
N LYS A 109 20.17 -4.78 11.60
CA LYS A 109 19.55 -3.61 10.97
C LYS A 109 19.07 -3.91 9.56
N ARG A 110 19.87 -4.60 8.75
CA ARG A 110 19.49 -4.98 7.38
C ARG A 110 18.29 -5.92 7.39
N ILE A 111 18.32 -6.96 8.22
CA ILE A 111 17.22 -7.93 8.33
C ILE A 111 15.94 -7.24 8.81
N ALA A 112 16.01 -6.32 9.79
CA ALA A 112 14.84 -5.55 10.23
C ALA A 112 14.13 -4.82 9.08
N PHE A 113 14.84 -4.32 8.07
CA PHE A 113 14.23 -3.71 6.89
C PHE A 113 13.66 -4.75 5.90
N GLU A 114 14.20 -5.95 5.86
CA GLU A 114 13.61 -7.07 5.10
C GLU A 114 12.27 -7.49 5.74
N GLU A 115 12.18 -7.59 7.08
CA GLU A 115 10.92 -7.87 7.80
C GLU A 115 9.91 -6.72 7.66
N ALA A 116 10.36 -5.47 7.57
CA ALA A 116 9.45 -4.36 7.28
C ALA A 116 8.80 -4.48 5.88
N ASP A 117 9.53 -4.99 4.89
CA ASP A 117 8.98 -5.28 3.55
C ASP A 117 7.99 -6.47 3.59
N HIS A 118 8.29 -7.53 4.37
CA HIS A 118 7.34 -8.62 4.59
C HIS A 118 6.06 -8.13 5.27
N ALA A 119 6.17 -7.33 6.33
CA ALA A 119 5.02 -6.73 7.00
C ALA A 119 4.17 -5.88 6.04
N ALA A 120 4.81 -5.08 5.17
CA ALA A 120 4.11 -4.29 4.16
C ALA A 120 3.32 -5.18 3.19
N LYS A 121 3.89 -6.28 2.71
CA LYS A 121 3.21 -7.24 1.84
C LYS A 121 2.01 -7.89 2.50
N PHE A 122 2.11 -8.31 3.77
CA PHE A 122 0.97 -8.83 4.51
C PHE A 122 -0.11 -7.77 4.73
N ALA A 123 0.27 -6.52 5.02
CA ALA A 123 -0.68 -5.41 5.14
C ALA A 123 -1.45 -5.17 3.83
N GLU A 124 -0.77 -5.23 2.69
CA GLU A 124 -1.39 -5.09 1.35
C GLU A 124 -2.33 -6.26 1.03
N LEU A 125 -1.93 -7.51 1.31
CA LEU A 125 -2.79 -8.68 1.13
C LEU A 125 -4.07 -8.56 1.96
N LEU A 126 -3.97 -8.16 3.23
CA LEU A 126 -5.09 -8.01 4.13
C LEU A 126 -6.00 -6.83 3.79
N GLY A 127 -5.44 -5.68 3.41
CA GLY A 127 -6.21 -4.45 3.17
C GLY A 127 -6.97 -3.95 4.40
N GLU A 128 -6.50 -4.27 5.62
CA GLU A 128 -7.13 -3.90 6.89
C GLU A 128 -6.54 -2.61 7.48
N VAL A 129 -5.22 -2.43 7.36
CA VAL A 129 -4.49 -1.27 7.90
C VAL A 129 -4.05 -0.29 6.82
N VAL A 130 -4.18 -0.67 5.56
CA VAL A 130 -3.89 0.13 4.38
C VAL A 130 -5.03 -0.03 3.38
N THR A 131 -5.35 1.03 2.63
CA THR A 131 -6.35 1.02 1.57
C THR A 131 -5.72 1.42 0.24
N ALA A 132 -6.39 1.16 -0.88
CA ALA A 132 -5.98 1.62 -2.21
C ALA A 132 -6.13 3.14 -2.42
N ASP A 133 -6.62 3.88 -1.41
CA ASP A 133 -6.87 5.32 -1.47
C ASP A 133 -5.88 6.07 -0.56
N THR A 134 -4.94 6.79 -1.17
CA THR A 134 -3.92 7.58 -0.45
C THR A 134 -4.52 8.67 0.44
N LYS A 135 -5.62 9.31 0.02
CA LYS A 135 -6.30 10.32 0.85
C LYS A 135 -6.82 9.69 2.15
N LYS A 136 -7.53 8.56 2.01
CA LYS A 136 -8.07 7.82 3.15
C LYS A 136 -6.96 7.31 4.07
N ASN A 137 -5.85 6.82 3.51
CA ASN A 137 -4.70 6.39 4.30
C ASN A 137 -4.11 7.55 5.12
N LEU A 138 -3.99 8.75 4.53
CA LEU A 138 -3.53 9.94 5.25
C LEU A 138 -4.52 10.36 6.36
N GLU A 139 -5.82 10.38 6.10
CA GLU A 139 -6.86 10.68 7.10
C GLU A 139 -6.75 9.73 8.30
N MET A 140 -6.68 8.43 8.06
CA MET A 140 -6.51 7.41 9.10
C MET A 140 -5.23 7.62 9.92
N ARG A 141 -4.14 8.03 9.26
CA ARG A 141 -2.87 8.25 9.97
C ARG A 141 -2.88 9.51 10.81
N VAL A 142 -3.47 10.61 10.33
CA VAL A 142 -3.62 11.84 11.15
C VAL A 142 -4.33 11.53 12.47
N ASP A 143 -5.43 10.79 12.42
CA ASP A 143 -6.21 10.41 13.61
C ASP A 143 -5.41 9.46 14.52
N ALA A 144 -4.74 8.47 13.95
CA ALA A 144 -3.93 7.53 14.72
C ALA A 144 -2.74 8.17 15.43
N GLU A 145 -2.01 9.07 14.75
CA GLU A 145 -0.89 9.81 15.35
C GLU A 145 -1.36 10.73 16.47
N HIS A 146 -2.53 11.37 16.29
CA HIS A 146 -3.14 12.19 17.37
C HIS A 146 -3.43 11.34 18.60
N GLY A 147 -4.04 10.17 18.45
CA GLY A 147 -4.30 9.23 19.55
C GLY A 147 -3.02 8.69 20.17
N ALA A 148 -2.03 8.32 19.36
CA ALA A 148 -0.73 7.83 19.82
C ALA A 148 0.05 8.89 20.62
N CYS A 149 0.00 10.14 20.18
CA CYS A 149 0.58 11.28 20.90
C CYS A 149 -0.04 11.44 22.29
N GLN A 150 -1.37 11.42 22.39
CA GLN A 150 -2.08 11.52 23.67
C GLN A 150 -1.74 10.34 24.58
N GLY A 151 -1.81 9.10 24.10
CA GLY A 151 -1.51 7.91 24.89
C GLY A 151 -0.06 7.89 25.42
N LYS A 152 0.91 8.30 24.59
CA LYS A 152 2.31 8.44 25.04
C LYS A 152 2.48 9.57 26.07
N LYS A 153 1.74 10.67 25.93
CA LYS A 153 1.73 11.76 26.91
C LYS A 153 1.23 11.29 28.27
N ASP A 154 0.15 10.52 28.29
CA ASP A 154 -0.44 9.99 29.51
C ASP A 154 0.51 9.00 30.20
N LEU A 155 1.12 8.08 29.43
CA LEU A 155 2.11 7.14 29.95
C LEU A 155 3.35 7.86 30.51
N ALA A 156 3.89 8.83 29.80
CA ALA A 156 5.02 9.62 30.27
C ALA A 156 4.68 10.37 31.58
N THR A 157 3.50 10.95 31.67
CA THR A 157 3.02 11.64 32.88
C THR A 157 2.92 10.68 34.06
N LEU A 158 2.38 9.47 33.85
CA LEU A 158 2.31 8.43 34.88
C LEU A 158 3.71 7.96 35.31
N ALA A 159 4.61 7.72 34.36
CA ALA A 159 5.99 7.32 34.64
C ALA A 159 6.71 8.35 35.49
N LYS A 160 6.55 9.66 35.21
CA LYS A 160 7.11 10.76 36.01
C LYS A 160 6.57 10.77 37.42
N LYS A 161 5.24 10.60 37.58
CA LYS A 161 4.59 10.53 38.89
C LYS A 161 5.11 9.39 39.77
N LEU A 162 5.53 8.28 39.12
CA LEU A 162 6.07 7.07 39.76
C LEU A 162 7.59 7.10 39.90
N ASN A 163 8.26 8.18 39.55
CA ASN A 163 9.72 8.36 39.56
C ASN A 163 10.49 7.41 38.60
N TYR A 164 9.89 7.03 37.48
CA TYR A 164 10.54 6.29 36.41
C TYR A 164 11.07 7.24 35.32
N ASP A 165 12.09 8.04 35.66
CA ASP A 165 12.57 9.13 34.80
C ASP A 165 13.03 8.64 33.41
N ALA A 166 13.76 7.53 33.33
CA ALA A 166 14.20 6.97 32.05
C ALA A 166 13.03 6.56 31.12
N ILE A 167 11.94 6.04 31.70
CA ILE A 167 10.73 5.70 30.94
C ILE A 167 10.03 7.00 30.51
N HIS A 168 9.88 7.95 31.44
CA HIS A 168 9.29 9.25 31.14
C HIS A 168 10.01 9.93 29.97
N ASP A 169 11.34 10.08 30.06
CA ASP A 169 12.11 10.80 29.05
C ASP A 169 11.99 10.16 27.66
N THR A 170 12.13 8.83 27.61
CA THR A 170 12.02 8.08 26.34
C THR A 170 10.63 8.23 25.73
N VAL A 171 9.57 8.01 26.51
CA VAL A 171 8.20 8.03 25.98
C VAL A 171 7.73 9.47 25.67
N HIS A 172 8.23 10.47 26.44
CA HIS A 172 7.92 11.87 26.17
C HIS A 172 8.52 12.36 24.85
N GLU A 173 9.75 11.93 24.50
CA GLU A 173 10.33 12.23 23.18
C GLU A 173 9.52 11.56 22.05
N MET A 174 9.12 10.29 22.21
CA MET A 174 8.23 9.62 21.26
C MET A 174 6.88 10.35 21.09
N CYS A 175 6.31 10.89 22.18
CA CYS A 175 5.09 11.70 22.10
C CYS A 175 5.26 12.94 21.19
N LYS A 176 6.41 13.59 21.23
CA LYS A 176 6.74 14.72 20.33
C LYS A 176 6.89 14.26 18.89
N ASP A 177 7.46 13.07 18.67
CA ASP A 177 7.56 12.48 17.33
C ASP A 177 6.18 12.21 16.73
N GLU A 178 5.23 11.64 17.49
CA GLU A 178 3.86 11.42 17.01
C GLU A 178 3.16 12.75 16.63
N ALA A 179 3.36 13.80 17.41
CA ALA A 179 2.83 15.12 17.07
C ALA A 179 3.43 15.67 15.76
N ARG A 180 4.71 15.42 15.52
CA ARG A 180 5.41 15.78 14.27
C ARG A 180 4.91 14.94 13.09
N HIS A 181 4.73 13.63 13.28
CA HIS A 181 4.18 12.72 12.25
C HIS A 181 2.76 13.13 11.86
N GLY A 182 1.88 13.33 12.83
CA GLY A 182 0.50 13.77 12.58
C GLY A 182 0.43 15.13 11.87
N SER A 183 1.30 16.07 12.25
CA SER A 183 1.40 17.38 11.58
C SER A 183 1.87 17.24 10.13
N ALA A 184 2.83 16.35 9.86
CA ALA A 184 3.33 16.09 8.51
C ALA A 184 2.24 15.45 7.63
N PHE A 185 1.54 14.43 8.11
CA PHE A 185 0.42 13.80 7.39
C PHE A 185 -0.72 14.77 7.11
N LYS A 186 -1.08 15.60 8.11
CA LYS A 186 -2.09 16.66 7.94
C LYS A 186 -1.68 17.69 6.89
N GLY A 187 -0.42 18.09 6.88
CA GLY A 187 0.13 18.99 5.86
C GLY A 187 0.05 18.42 4.46
N LEU A 188 0.37 17.13 4.28
CA LEU A 188 0.24 16.42 3.00
C LEU A 188 -1.22 16.28 2.59
N LEU A 189 -2.11 15.93 3.51
CA LEU A 189 -3.55 15.84 3.25
C LEU A 189 -4.12 17.17 2.76
N THR A 190 -3.77 18.27 3.42
CA THR A 190 -4.19 19.61 3.01
C THR A 190 -3.62 20.00 1.64
N ARG A 191 -2.36 19.68 1.39
CA ARG A 191 -1.66 20.09 0.15
C ARG A 191 -2.21 19.39 -1.09
N TYR A 192 -2.57 18.11 -1.01
CA TYR A 192 -2.91 17.30 -2.18
C TYR A 192 -4.39 16.99 -2.33
N PHE A 193 -5.19 17.12 -1.26
CA PHE A 193 -6.58 16.62 -1.25
C PHE A 193 -7.62 17.61 -0.69
N GLN A 194 -7.25 18.87 -0.45
CA GLN A 194 -8.16 19.94 -0.03
C GLN A 194 -8.14 21.11 -0.99
#